data_c3714e428c687e46d467cefe38fa7a7c
#
_entry.id   c3714e428c687e46d467cefe38fa7a7c
#
_cell.length_a   1.000
_cell.length_b   1.000
_cell.length_c   1.000
_cell.angle_alpha   90.00
_cell.angle_beta   90.00
_cell.angle_gamma   90.00
#
_symmetry.space_group_name_H-M   'P 1'
#
loop_
_entity.id
_entity.type
_entity.pdbx_description
1 polymer ?
#
loop_
_entity_poly.entity_id
_entity_poly.type
_entity_poly.pdbx_seq_one_letter_code
_entity_poly.pdbx_strand_id
1 'polypeptide(L)'
;MSTQQHKPHTKILPEAELTVPKNFDDDHPISFAKSGGKSVGIVTPQKIHFDTPLTLECNRTLPFFDLMVETYGELNADKSNAILICHALSGSHHAAGYHSSDDKKAGWWDTFIGPGKAIDTTRFFVVCLNNIGSCYGSTGPTSTNPETGKPYGPDFPLVTIKDWVKTQVMLSDYLGIDIWHAIVGGSMGGMQAMQWSIDYPGRLKKCVVIASTPKLSAQNIAFNEVARQSILSDPDFCEGRYIEQGKIPKRGLILARMVGHITYLTDEAMRVKFGRDLKAGKLMFNYDVEFQV
;
A
#
# COMPACT_ATOMS: atom_id res chain seq x y z
N MET A 1 -60.56 4.97 -19.87
CA MET A 1 -59.14 5.02 -20.30
C MET A 1 -58.31 4.51 -19.15
N SER A 2 -57.85 3.27 -19.26
CA SER A 2 -57.15 2.53 -18.19
C SER A 2 -55.65 2.65 -18.47
N THR A 3 -54.91 3.30 -17.55
CA THR A 3 -53.46 3.37 -17.58
C THR A 3 -52.87 2.16 -16.90
N GLN A 4 -52.33 1.23 -17.69
CA GLN A 4 -51.50 0.13 -17.20
C GLN A 4 -50.13 0.63 -16.80
N GLN A 5 -49.81 0.51 -15.53
CA GLN A 5 -48.45 0.70 -15.01
C GLN A 5 -47.63 -0.57 -15.30
N HIS A 6 -46.53 -0.38 -16.07
CA HIS A 6 -45.50 -1.39 -16.29
C HIS A 6 -44.60 -1.48 -15.03
N LYS A 7 -44.64 -2.61 -14.35
CA LYS A 7 -43.65 -2.98 -13.33
C LYS A 7 -42.44 -3.62 -14.03
N PRO A 8 -41.21 -3.21 -13.75
CA PRO A 8 -40.04 -3.90 -14.28
C PRO A 8 -39.85 -5.24 -13.57
N HIS A 9 -39.79 -6.32 -14.32
CA HIS A 9 -39.42 -7.64 -13.86
C HIS A 9 -37.90 -7.70 -13.62
N THR A 10 -37.48 -7.63 -12.36
CA THR A 10 -36.12 -7.98 -11.99
C THR A 10 -35.99 -9.50 -11.96
N LYS A 11 -35.29 -10.07 -12.93
CA LYS A 11 -34.90 -11.47 -12.90
C LYS A 11 -33.86 -11.65 -11.80
N ILE A 12 -34.21 -12.32 -10.71
CA ILE A 12 -33.27 -12.84 -9.73
C ILE A 12 -32.57 -14.02 -10.38
N LEU A 13 -31.28 -13.90 -10.63
CA LEU A 13 -30.44 -15.03 -11.07
C LEU A 13 -30.30 -16.01 -9.89
N PRO A 14 -30.31 -17.34 -10.13
CA PRO A 14 -30.09 -18.30 -9.05
C PRO A 14 -28.71 -18.10 -8.41
N GLU A 15 -28.66 -18.17 -7.08
CA GLU A 15 -27.44 -18.20 -6.30
C GLU A 15 -26.53 -19.30 -6.83
N ALA A 16 -25.38 -18.91 -7.42
CA ALA A 16 -24.31 -19.85 -7.69
C ALA A 16 -23.79 -20.32 -6.33
N GLU A 17 -23.88 -21.59 -6.01
CA GLU A 17 -23.25 -22.20 -4.85
C GLU A 17 -21.73 -21.96 -4.96
N LEU A 18 -21.24 -20.98 -4.23
CA LEU A 18 -19.82 -20.79 -3.98
C LEU A 18 -19.35 -21.90 -3.05
N THR A 19 -18.89 -23.02 -3.62
CA THR A 19 -18.18 -24.04 -2.87
C THR A 19 -16.84 -23.48 -2.42
N VAL A 20 -16.79 -22.97 -1.19
CA VAL A 20 -15.55 -22.58 -0.53
C VAL A 20 -14.81 -23.85 -0.11
N PRO A 21 -13.53 -24.06 -0.50
CA PRO A 21 -12.75 -25.22 -0.06
C PRO A 21 -12.61 -25.23 1.46
N LYS A 22 -12.90 -26.36 2.09
CA LYS A 22 -12.96 -26.55 3.55
C LYS A 22 -11.59 -26.64 4.26
N ASN A 23 -10.48 -26.44 3.60
CA ASN A 23 -9.13 -26.58 4.20
C ASN A 23 -8.31 -25.34 3.94
N PHE A 24 -8.41 -24.36 4.82
CA PHE A 24 -7.37 -23.36 5.02
C PHE A 24 -6.55 -23.78 6.24
N ASP A 25 -5.40 -24.40 6.02
CA ASP A 25 -4.40 -24.61 7.06
C ASP A 25 -3.88 -23.25 7.51
N ASP A 26 -3.89 -23.00 8.82
CA ASP A 26 -3.60 -21.73 9.49
C ASP A 26 -2.17 -21.19 9.29
N ASP A 27 -1.28 -21.94 8.63
CA ASP A 27 0.11 -21.57 8.38
C ASP A 27 0.44 -21.26 6.91
N HIS A 28 -0.55 -21.26 6.01
CA HIS A 28 -0.31 -20.90 4.63
C HIS A 28 -0.90 -19.52 4.30
N PRO A 29 -0.04 -18.56 3.87
CA PRO A 29 -0.56 -17.42 3.13
C PRO A 29 -1.41 -17.99 1.99
N ILE A 30 -2.57 -17.37 1.73
CA ILE A 30 -3.51 -17.78 0.67
C ILE A 30 -2.69 -18.33 -0.50
N SER A 31 -2.75 -19.65 -0.68
CA SER A 31 -2.06 -20.34 -1.76
C SER A 31 -2.81 -20.00 -3.04
N PHE A 32 -2.55 -18.81 -3.57
CA PHE A 32 -2.77 -18.60 -5.00
C PHE A 32 -1.98 -19.71 -5.69
N ALA A 33 -2.63 -20.45 -6.56
CA ALA A 33 -2.04 -21.54 -7.32
C ALA A 33 -0.58 -21.21 -7.64
N LYS A 34 0.35 -22.07 -7.22
CA LYS A 34 1.79 -21.85 -7.38
C LYS A 34 2.01 -21.26 -8.75
N SER A 35 2.16 -19.93 -8.83
CA SER A 35 2.64 -19.32 -10.06
C SER A 35 3.99 -19.99 -10.27
N GLY A 36 4.19 -20.72 -11.36
CA GLY A 36 5.44 -21.45 -11.61
C GLY A 36 6.65 -20.53 -11.79
N GLY A 37 6.51 -19.26 -11.40
CA GLY A 37 7.51 -18.23 -11.50
C GLY A 37 8.52 -18.27 -10.36
N LYS A 38 9.73 -17.79 -10.66
CA LYS A 38 10.86 -17.74 -9.72
C LYS A 38 10.86 -16.43 -8.93
N SER A 39 11.52 -16.42 -7.77
CA SER A 39 11.82 -15.19 -7.04
C SER A 39 12.79 -14.31 -7.82
N VAL A 40 12.72 -13.00 -7.61
CA VAL A 40 13.73 -12.05 -8.09
C VAL A 40 15.05 -12.15 -7.31
N GLY A 41 15.08 -12.93 -6.21
CA GLY A 41 16.27 -13.13 -5.38
C GLY A 41 16.47 -12.04 -4.34
N ILE A 42 17.75 -11.78 -4.02
CA ILE A 42 18.15 -10.73 -3.08
C ILE A 42 18.11 -9.37 -3.81
N VAL A 43 17.51 -8.39 -3.19
CA VAL A 43 17.32 -7.03 -3.72
C VAL A 43 17.95 -6.04 -2.75
N THR A 44 18.64 -5.03 -3.28
CA THR A 44 19.23 -3.97 -2.46
C THR A 44 18.48 -2.66 -2.72
N PRO A 45 17.84 -2.08 -1.69
CA PRO A 45 17.18 -0.80 -1.83
C PRO A 45 18.19 0.32 -2.07
N GLN A 46 17.80 1.28 -2.91
CA GLN A 46 18.60 2.44 -3.25
C GLN A 46 17.95 3.70 -2.68
N LYS A 47 18.76 4.53 -2.04
CA LYS A 47 18.32 5.85 -1.60
C LYS A 47 18.75 6.87 -2.66
N ILE A 48 17.78 7.50 -3.31
CA ILE A 48 18.00 8.54 -4.32
C ILE A 48 17.74 9.90 -3.68
N HIS A 49 18.73 10.76 -3.72
CA HIS A 49 18.67 12.13 -3.18
C HIS A 49 18.27 13.11 -4.27
N PHE A 50 17.38 14.06 -3.93
CA PHE A 50 16.93 15.14 -4.80
C PHE A 50 17.23 16.47 -4.11
N ASP A 51 18.19 17.24 -4.65
CA ASP A 51 18.54 18.60 -4.20
C ASP A 51 17.51 19.65 -4.66
N THR A 52 16.59 19.26 -5.55
CA THR A 52 15.57 20.17 -6.07
C THR A 52 14.46 20.37 -5.02
N PRO A 53 14.15 21.62 -4.64
CA PRO A 53 13.07 21.89 -3.70
C PRO A 53 11.71 21.37 -4.21
N LEU A 54 10.95 20.74 -3.32
CA LEU A 54 9.62 20.22 -3.61
C LEU A 54 8.57 21.07 -2.90
N THR A 55 7.83 21.87 -3.65
CA THR A 55 6.66 22.58 -3.14
C THR A 55 5.46 21.66 -3.16
N LEU A 56 4.86 21.46 -2.00
CA LEU A 56 3.72 20.60 -1.73
C LEU A 56 2.39 21.35 -1.92
N GLU A 57 1.29 20.63 -2.06
CA GLU A 57 -0.04 21.24 -2.20
C GLU A 57 -0.46 22.07 -0.97
N CYS A 58 0.07 21.78 0.21
CA CYS A 58 -0.12 22.58 1.43
C CYS A 58 0.69 23.90 1.44
N ASN A 59 1.33 24.28 0.33
CA ASN A 59 2.21 25.44 0.18
C ASN A 59 3.45 25.46 1.06
N ARG A 60 3.83 24.33 1.66
CA ARG A 60 5.14 24.17 2.32
C ARG A 60 6.13 23.55 1.35
N THR A 61 7.40 23.84 1.53
CA THR A 61 8.48 23.34 0.65
C THR A 61 9.43 22.46 1.43
N LEU A 62 9.73 21.28 0.92
CA LEU A 62 10.89 20.50 1.34
C LEU A 62 12.08 20.99 0.51
N PRO A 63 13.16 21.48 1.15
CA PRO A 63 14.33 22.05 0.41
C PRO A 63 15.07 20.98 -0.39
N PHE A 64 15.02 19.75 0.08
CA PHE A 64 15.52 18.53 -0.56
C PHE A 64 14.74 17.34 0.00
N PHE A 65 14.82 16.19 -0.65
CA PHE A 65 14.19 14.96 -0.16
C PHE A 65 14.89 13.72 -0.71
N ASP A 66 14.73 12.61 0.01
CA ASP A 66 15.19 11.29 -0.38
C ASP A 66 14.02 10.40 -0.76
N LEU A 67 14.18 9.56 -1.77
CA LEU A 67 13.30 8.45 -2.07
C LEU A 67 14.05 7.13 -1.90
N MET A 68 13.44 6.20 -1.16
CA MET A 68 13.88 4.82 -1.11
C MET A 68 13.21 4.05 -2.24
N VAL A 69 14.00 3.37 -3.06
CA VAL A 69 13.56 2.77 -4.33
C VAL A 69 14.12 1.36 -4.46
N GLU A 70 13.32 0.45 -4.97
CA GLU A 70 13.77 -0.85 -5.47
C GLU A 70 13.38 -1.03 -6.93
N THR A 71 14.21 -1.78 -7.64
CA THR A 71 14.00 -2.10 -9.05
C THR A 71 14.18 -3.60 -9.29
N TYR A 72 13.42 -4.14 -10.23
CA TYR A 72 13.43 -5.57 -10.55
C TYR A 72 13.44 -5.74 -12.08
N GLY A 73 14.26 -6.66 -12.58
CA GLY A 73 14.45 -6.86 -14.01
C GLY A 73 15.37 -5.82 -14.65
N GLU A 74 15.42 -5.76 -15.97
CA GLU A 74 16.32 -4.89 -16.73
C GLU A 74 15.55 -3.89 -17.59
N LEU A 75 15.99 -2.62 -17.55
CA LEU A 75 15.46 -1.56 -18.40
C LEU A 75 16.04 -1.73 -19.81
N ASN A 76 15.17 -1.87 -20.82
CA ASN A 76 15.60 -1.99 -22.20
C ASN A 76 16.16 -0.66 -22.77
N ALA A 77 16.84 -0.72 -23.89
CA ALA A 77 17.56 0.42 -24.46
C ALA A 77 16.65 1.62 -24.80
N ASP A 78 15.42 1.35 -25.25
CA ASP A 78 14.43 2.38 -25.56
C ASP A 78 13.52 2.74 -24.37
N LYS A 79 13.79 2.16 -23.19
CA LYS A 79 13.08 2.40 -21.93
C LYS A 79 11.56 2.20 -21.99
N SER A 80 11.10 1.36 -22.92
CA SER A 80 9.68 1.15 -23.20
C SER A 80 9.00 0.10 -22.32
N ASN A 81 9.79 -0.67 -21.53
CA ASN A 81 9.35 -1.80 -20.72
C ASN A 81 9.19 -1.49 -19.22
N ALA A 82 9.25 -0.24 -18.82
CA ALA A 82 9.21 0.16 -17.43
C ALA A 82 7.78 0.11 -16.84
N ILE A 83 7.61 -0.49 -15.66
CA ILE A 83 6.38 -0.53 -14.87
C ILE A 83 6.61 0.12 -13.52
N LEU A 84 5.76 1.08 -13.15
CA LEU A 84 5.75 1.69 -11.82
C LEU A 84 4.73 0.97 -10.94
N ILE A 85 5.16 0.52 -9.77
CA ILE A 85 4.30 -0.04 -8.73
C ILE A 85 4.07 1.00 -7.64
N CYS A 86 2.81 1.33 -7.42
CA CYS A 86 2.39 2.25 -6.37
C CYS A 86 1.86 1.47 -5.17
N HIS A 87 2.54 1.57 -4.03
CA HIS A 87 2.16 0.82 -2.82
C HIS A 87 0.94 1.43 -2.11
N ALA A 88 0.24 0.59 -1.35
CA ALA A 88 -0.88 0.98 -0.48
C ALA A 88 -0.38 1.58 0.85
N LEU A 89 -1.31 1.95 1.75
CA LEU A 89 -1.03 2.62 3.04
C LEU A 89 0.07 1.92 3.85
N SER A 90 0.02 0.60 3.97
CA SER A 90 0.97 -0.19 4.77
C SER A 90 2.10 -0.78 3.93
N GLY A 91 2.20 -0.44 2.65
CA GLY A 91 3.25 -0.92 1.76
C GLY A 91 4.52 -0.07 1.86
N SER A 92 5.52 -0.49 1.11
CA SER A 92 6.82 0.18 0.99
C SER A 92 7.40 -0.06 -0.39
N HIS A 93 8.62 0.41 -0.63
CA HIS A 93 9.39 0.11 -1.83
C HIS A 93 9.67 -1.39 -2.03
N HIS A 94 9.69 -2.19 -0.94
CA HIS A 94 10.02 -3.62 -0.99
C HIS A 94 8.83 -4.45 -1.52
N ALA A 95 8.66 -4.47 -2.84
CA ALA A 95 7.53 -5.16 -3.47
C ALA A 95 7.81 -6.64 -3.75
N ALA A 96 9.05 -7.05 -4.01
CA ALA A 96 9.39 -8.45 -4.34
C ALA A 96 10.80 -8.83 -3.86
N GLY A 97 11.07 -10.12 -3.77
CA GLY A 97 12.36 -10.65 -3.33
C GLY A 97 12.61 -10.49 -1.83
N TYR A 98 13.88 -10.52 -1.46
CA TYR A 98 14.35 -10.51 -0.08
C TYR A 98 15.52 -9.51 0.05
N HIS A 99 15.72 -8.91 1.24
CA HIS A 99 16.89 -8.08 1.50
C HIS A 99 18.09 -8.91 1.95
N SER A 100 17.85 -10.08 2.55
CA SER A 100 18.90 -11.00 2.96
C SER A 100 18.46 -12.46 2.81
N SER A 101 19.41 -13.39 2.87
CA SER A 101 19.13 -14.83 2.88
C SER A 101 18.37 -15.31 4.12
N ASP A 102 18.40 -14.52 5.20
CA ASP A 102 17.78 -14.86 6.48
C ASP A 102 16.34 -14.32 6.60
N ASP A 103 15.88 -13.57 5.62
CA ASP A 103 14.53 -13.02 5.61
C ASP A 103 13.49 -14.12 5.47
N LYS A 104 12.55 -14.15 6.42
CA LYS A 104 11.45 -15.12 6.43
C LYS A 104 10.30 -14.73 5.49
N LYS A 105 10.23 -13.48 5.08
CA LYS A 105 9.14 -12.94 4.26
C LYS A 105 9.72 -12.17 3.08
N ALA A 106 9.20 -12.47 1.91
CA ALA A 106 9.47 -11.72 0.69
C ALA A 106 8.73 -10.38 0.69
N GLY A 107 9.03 -9.54 -0.29
CA GLY A 107 8.30 -8.31 -0.56
C GLY A 107 6.78 -8.53 -0.67
N TRP A 108 6.00 -7.49 -0.38
CA TRP A 108 4.54 -7.58 -0.21
C TRP A 108 3.76 -8.01 -1.47
N TRP A 109 4.36 -7.93 -2.64
CA TRP A 109 3.78 -8.37 -3.92
C TRP A 109 4.64 -9.41 -4.66
N ASP A 110 5.52 -10.11 -3.95
CA ASP A 110 6.40 -11.14 -4.52
C ASP A 110 5.62 -12.19 -5.31
N THR A 111 4.39 -12.50 -4.92
CA THR A 111 3.53 -13.44 -5.67
C THR A 111 3.22 -13.00 -7.09
N PHE A 112 3.25 -11.68 -7.38
CA PHE A 112 2.93 -11.12 -8.69
C PHE A 112 4.16 -10.66 -9.48
N ILE A 113 5.27 -10.34 -8.81
CA ILE A 113 6.47 -9.76 -9.43
C ILE A 113 7.60 -10.78 -9.42
N GLY A 114 8.14 -11.11 -10.59
CA GLY A 114 9.27 -12.04 -10.72
C GLY A 114 9.29 -12.74 -12.07
N PRO A 115 10.36 -13.50 -12.38
CA PRO A 115 10.48 -14.26 -13.61
C PRO A 115 9.33 -15.25 -13.80
N GLY A 116 8.57 -15.12 -14.89
CA GLY A 116 7.42 -15.96 -15.22
C GLY A 116 6.17 -15.71 -14.35
N LYS A 117 6.13 -14.64 -13.53
CA LYS A 117 4.94 -14.21 -12.79
C LYS A 117 4.09 -13.23 -13.62
N ALA A 118 2.97 -12.76 -13.07
CA ALA A 118 2.06 -11.86 -13.77
C ALA A 118 2.75 -10.56 -14.23
N ILE A 119 3.65 -10.02 -13.42
CA ILE A 119 4.58 -8.94 -13.78
C ILE A 119 5.96 -9.59 -13.96
N ASP A 120 6.18 -10.07 -15.18
CA ASP A 120 7.35 -10.87 -15.51
C ASP A 120 8.60 -10.00 -15.66
N THR A 121 9.52 -10.12 -14.71
CA THR A 121 10.76 -9.35 -14.66
C THR A 121 11.80 -9.77 -15.71
N THR A 122 11.57 -10.85 -16.47
CA THR A 122 12.39 -11.17 -17.67
C THR A 122 12.03 -10.28 -18.86
N ARG A 123 10.87 -9.62 -18.80
CA ARG A 123 10.33 -8.75 -19.86
C ARG A 123 10.24 -7.29 -19.43
N PHE A 124 9.96 -7.04 -18.17
CA PHE A 124 9.67 -5.71 -17.63
C PHE A 124 10.72 -5.30 -16.61
N PHE A 125 11.07 -4.03 -16.67
CA PHE A 125 11.77 -3.32 -15.62
C PHE A 125 10.73 -2.72 -14.66
N VAL A 126 10.71 -3.21 -13.44
CA VAL A 126 9.72 -2.82 -12.43
C VAL A 126 10.36 -1.91 -11.40
N VAL A 127 9.72 -0.81 -11.09
CA VAL A 127 10.17 0.17 -10.09
C VAL A 127 9.11 0.30 -9.01
N CYS A 128 9.53 0.22 -7.75
CA CYS A 128 8.69 0.53 -6.60
C CYS A 128 9.45 1.49 -5.67
N LEU A 129 8.83 2.60 -5.30
CA LEU A 129 9.42 3.56 -4.37
C LEU A 129 8.59 3.64 -3.09
N ASN A 130 9.24 4.07 -2.01
CA ASN A 130 8.57 4.43 -0.78
C ASN A 130 8.15 5.89 -0.85
N ASN A 131 6.85 6.17 -0.68
CA ASN A 131 6.33 7.54 -0.77
C ASN A 131 6.89 8.45 0.34
N ILE A 132 7.10 9.74 0.06
CA ILE A 132 7.44 10.72 1.10
C ILE A 132 6.35 10.80 2.16
N GLY A 133 6.73 11.12 3.40
CA GLY A 133 5.83 11.09 4.54
C GLY A 133 5.62 9.70 5.15
N SER A 134 6.20 8.67 4.57
CA SER A 134 6.17 7.28 5.04
C SER A 134 7.39 6.97 5.94
N CYS A 135 7.44 5.76 6.50
CA CYS A 135 8.42 5.38 7.53
C CYS A 135 9.52 4.41 7.05
N TYR A 136 9.65 4.18 5.74
CA TYR A 136 10.58 3.19 5.18
C TYR A 136 11.74 3.82 4.39
N GLY A 137 12.31 4.91 4.90
CA GLY A 137 13.58 5.47 4.42
C GLY A 137 13.47 6.64 3.46
N SER A 138 12.35 6.89 2.80
CA SER A 138 12.09 8.16 2.12
C SER A 138 11.87 9.27 3.14
N THR A 139 12.10 10.52 2.74
CA THR A 139 11.91 11.68 3.62
C THR A 139 10.49 11.69 4.22
N GLY A 140 10.42 11.77 5.53
CA GLY A 140 9.18 11.71 6.29
C GLY A 140 9.33 12.28 7.71
N PRO A 141 8.33 12.09 8.59
CA PRO A 141 8.35 12.63 9.96
C PRO A 141 9.58 12.21 10.79
N THR A 142 10.19 11.05 10.49
CA THR A 142 11.39 10.56 11.18
C THR A 142 12.69 11.14 10.64
N SER A 143 12.65 11.85 9.49
CA SER A 143 13.81 12.48 8.88
C SER A 143 14.21 13.73 9.64
N THR A 144 15.51 14.07 9.60
CA THR A 144 16.03 15.29 10.21
C THR A 144 15.51 16.52 9.46
N ASN A 145 14.88 17.43 10.21
CA ASN A 145 14.55 18.76 9.72
C ASN A 145 15.83 19.61 9.64
N PRO A 146 16.23 20.12 8.46
CA PRO A 146 17.45 20.88 8.30
C PRO A 146 17.47 22.20 9.08
N GLU A 147 16.30 22.77 9.39
CA GLU A 147 16.18 24.02 10.14
C GLU A 147 16.46 23.84 11.64
N THR A 148 16.09 22.67 12.19
CA THR A 148 16.16 22.42 13.64
C THR A 148 17.24 21.43 14.05
N GLY A 149 17.72 20.60 13.10
CA GLY A 149 18.60 19.48 13.37
C GLY A 149 17.96 18.30 14.11
N LYS A 150 16.64 18.34 14.31
CA LYS A 150 15.84 17.31 14.98
C LYS A 150 14.91 16.61 13.99
N PRO A 151 14.31 15.46 14.34
CA PRO A 151 13.27 14.88 13.52
C PRO A 151 12.13 15.87 13.26
N TYR A 152 11.57 15.85 12.07
CA TYR A 152 10.38 16.66 11.77
C TYR A 152 9.22 16.39 12.74
N GLY A 153 8.98 15.12 13.04
CA GLY A 153 7.85 14.74 13.89
C GLY A 153 6.53 15.31 13.37
N PRO A 154 5.74 15.99 14.25
CA PRO A 154 4.47 16.60 13.88
C PRO A 154 4.62 17.82 12.95
N ASP A 155 5.83 18.38 12.84
CA ASP A 155 6.11 19.53 11.98
C ASP A 155 6.35 19.14 10.52
N PHE A 156 6.36 17.83 10.20
CA PHE A 156 6.42 17.37 8.82
C PHE A 156 5.22 17.90 8.02
N PRO A 157 5.43 18.45 6.81
CA PRO A 157 4.33 19.02 6.04
C PRO A 157 3.31 17.94 5.63
N LEU A 158 2.04 18.34 5.54
CA LEU A 158 1.01 17.48 5.01
C LEU A 158 1.28 17.17 3.54
N VAL A 159 1.25 15.88 3.18
CA VAL A 159 1.45 15.39 1.81
C VAL A 159 0.16 14.79 1.27
N THR A 160 -0.08 14.99 -0.02
CA THR A 160 -1.23 14.48 -0.74
C THR A 160 -0.83 13.44 -1.79
N ILE A 161 -1.83 12.80 -2.41
CA ILE A 161 -1.60 11.88 -3.53
C ILE A 161 -0.90 12.59 -4.69
N LYS A 162 -1.23 13.86 -4.95
CA LYS A 162 -0.56 14.65 -6.00
C LYS A 162 0.91 14.91 -5.68
N ASP A 163 1.24 15.16 -4.43
CA ASP A 163 2.64 15.34 -4.02
C ASP A 163 3.43 14.05 -4.21
N TRP A 164 2.84 12.89 -3.91
CA TRP A 164 3.47 11.60 -4.22
C TRP A 164 3.70 11.43 -5.72
N VAL A 165 2.70 11.72 -6.54
CA VAL A 165 2.84 11.63 -8.01
C VAL A 165 3.92 12.60 -8.51
N LYS A 166 4.02 13.82 -7.98
CA LYS A 166 5.14 14.74 -8.32
C LYS A 166 6.50 14.10 -8.03
N THR A 167 6.70 13.46 -6.86
CA THR A 167 7.96 12.80 -6.56
C THR A 167 8.25 11.60 -7.45
N GLN A 168 7.19 10.87 -7.85
CA GLN A 168 7.30 9.77 -8.79
C GLN A 168 7.66 10.26 -10.21
N VAL A 169 7.18 11.43 -10.63
CA VAL A 169 7.59 12.08 -11.88
C VAL A 169 9.07 12.47 -11.82
N MET A 170 9.52 13.07 -10.73
CA MET A 170 10.93 13.39 -10.55
C MET A 170 11.82 12.14 -10.60
N LEU A 171 11.36 11.03 -10.01
CA LEU A 171 12.03 9.73 -10.12
C LEU A 171 12.04 9.22 -11.58
N SER A 172 10.92 9.35 -12.31
CA SER A 172 10.85 9.01 -13.74
C SER A 172 11.92 9.75 -14.54
N ASP A 173 12.03 11.05 -14.33
CA ASP A 173 12.99 11.92 -15.02
C ASP A 173 14.43 11.53 -14.65
N TYR A 174 14.71 11.24 -13.39
CA TYR A 174 16.01 10.74 -12.92
C TYR A 174 16.40 9.42 -13.59
N LEU A 175 15.45 8.48 -13.77
CA LEU A 175 15.68 7.21 -14.46
C LEU A 175 15.69 7.35 -15.98
N GLY A 176 15.30 8.53 -16.51
CA GLY A 176 15.14 8.83 -17.91
C GLY A 176 14.00 8.02 -18.57
N ILE A 177 12.94 7.75 -17.81
CA ILE A 177 11.74 7.06 -18.27
C ILE A 177 10.68 8.10 -18.65
N ASP A 178 10.53 8.37 -19.94
CA ASP A 178 9.57 9.35 -20.44
C ASP A 178 8.13 8.82 -20.36
N ILE A 179 7.92 7.55 -20.70
CA ILE A 179 6.59 6.95 -20.76
C ILE A 179 6.64 5.56 -20.09
N TRP A 180 5.89 5.41 -19.01
CA TRP A 180 5.70 4.12 -18.35
C TRP A 180 4.90 3.15 -19.23
N HIS A 181 5.36 1.91 -19.36
CA HIS A 181 4.56 0.84 -19.96
C HIS A 181 3.24 0.63 -19.23
N ALA A 182 3.31 0.64 -17.90
CA ALA A 182 2.15 0.63 -17.04
C ALA A 182 2.46 1.29 -15.68
N ILE A 183 1.42 1.88 -15.07
CA ILE A 183 1.43 2.26 -13.65
C ILE A 183 0.37 1.42 -12.97
N VAL A 184 0.76 0.69 -11.93
CA VAL A 184 -0.07 -0.32 -11.28
C VAL A 184 -0.15 -0.03 -9.79
N GLY A 185 -1.37 0.02 -9.24
CA GLY A 185 -1.55 0.25 -7.82
C GLY A 185 -2.82 -0.35 -7.26
N GLY A 186 -2.73 -0.83 -6.02
CA GLY A 186 -3.87 -1.31 -5.24
C GLY A 186 -4.24 -0.33 -4.14
N SER A 187 -5.54 -0.22 -3.81
CA SER A 187 -6.04 0.64 -2.72
C SER A 187 -5.53 2.09 -2.90
N MET A 188 -4.81 2.65 -1.95
CA MET A 188 -4.19 3.98 -2.04
C MET A 188 -3.14 4.07 -3.16
N GLY A 189 -2.50 2.95 -3.55
CA GLY A 189 -1.67 2.88 -4.74
C GLY A 189 -2.46 3.07 -6.04
N GLY A 190 -3.70 2.58 -6.08
CA GLY A 190 -4.62 2.81 -7.19
C GLY A 190 -5.05 4.27 -7.32
N MET A 191 -5.15 5.01 -6.20
CA MET A 191 -5.39 6.46 -6.22
C MET A 191 -4.20 7.19 -6.87
N GLN A 192 -2.97 6.76 -6.59
CA GLN A 192 -1.76 7.30 -7.23
C GLN A 192 -1.77 7.03 -8.74
N ALA A 193 -2.09 5.79 -9.15
CA ALA A 193 -2.18 5.43 -10.57
C ALA A 193 -3.26 6.25 -11.31
N MET A 194 -4.41 6.46 -10.69
CA MET A 194 -5.45 7.36 -11.23
C MET A 194 -4.96 8.80 -11.33
N GLN A 195 -4.28 9.31 -10.30
CA GLN A 195 -3.76 10.68 -10.32
C GLN A 195 -2.72 10.88 -11.42
N TRP A 196 -1.85 9.88 -11.69
CA TRP A 196 -0.96 9.88 -12.84
C TRP A 196 -1.71 10.02 -14.16
N SER A 197 -2.81 9.29 -14.34
CA SER A 197 -3.61 9.36 -15.58
C SER A 197 -4.31 10.70 -15.77
N ILE A 198 -4.53 11.45 -14.70
CA ILE A 198 -5.15 12.78 -14.72
C ILE A 198 -4.10 13.86 -15.01
N ASP A 199 -3.01 13.87 -14.26
CA ASP A 199 -2.02 14.95 -14.30
C ASP A 199 -1.00 14.76 -15.44
N TYR A 200 -0.69 13.50 -15.80
CA TYR A 200 0.35 13.15 -16.77
C TYR A 200 -0.12 12.09 -17.79
N PRO A 201 -1.26 12.28 -18.48
CA PRO A 201 -1.85 11.25 -19.36
C PRO A 201 -0.92 10.83 -20.51
N GLY A 202 0.01 11.68 -20.93
CA GLY A 202 0.99 11.39 -21.97
C GLY A 202 2.21 10.57 -21.48
N ARG A 203 2.35 10.36 -20.15
CA ARG A 203 3.51 9.69 -19.56
C ARG A 203 3.26 8.25 -19.13
N LEU A 204 2.14 7.65 -19.53
CA LEU A 204 1.84 6.24 -19.29
C LEU A 204 1.03 5.65 -20.45
N LYS A 205 1.28 4.37 -20.76
CA LYS A 205 0.50 3.63 -21.77
C LYS A 205 -0.71 2.92 -21.15
N LYS A 206 -0.60 2.49 -19.89
CA LYS A 206 -1.64 1.74 -19.19
C LYS A 206 -1.71 2.17 -17.74
N CYS A 207 -2.93 2.31 -17.22
CA CYS A 207 -3.22 2.54 -15.80
C CYS A 207 -3.98 1.32 -15.27
N VAL A 208 -3.42 0.64 -14.27
CA VAL A 208 -4.03 -0.55 -13.64
C VAL A 208 -4.39 -0.21 -12.20
N VAL A 209 -5.69 -0.16 -11.95
CA VAL A 209 -6.25 0.22 -10.64
C VAL A 209 -6.94 -0.99 -10.03
N ILE A 210 -6.51 -1.40 -8.84
CA ILE A 210 -6.99 -2.60 -8.17
C ILE A 210 -7.61 -2.23 -6.83
N ALA A 211 -8.87 -2.62 -6.60
CA ALA A 211 -9.57 -2.42 -5.32
C ALA A 211 -9.42 -0.98 -4.76
N SER A 212 -9.66 0.02 -5.60
CA SER A 212 -9.48 1.44 -5.28
C SER A 212 -10.66 2.29 -5.76
N THR A 213 -10.70 3.54 -5.32
CA THR A 213 -11.77 4.48 -5.64
C THR A 213 -11.19 5.89 -5.82
N PRO A 214 -11.74 6.70 -6.72
CA PRO A 214 -11.33 8.11 -6.87
C PRO A 214 -11.82 8.98 -5.71
N LYS A 215 -12.80 8.52 -4.93
CA LYS A 215 -13.39 9.26 -3.81
C LYS A 215 -13.79 8.31 -2.69
N LEU A 216 -13.27 8.57 -1.49
CA LEU A 216 -13.66 7.81 -0.30
C LEU A 216 -15.13 8.05 0.05
N SER A 217 -15.82 7.00 0.49
CA SER A 217 -17.15 7.12 1.09
C SER A 217 -17.07 7.76 2.47
N ALA A 218 -18.18 8.35 2.93
CA ALA A 218 -18.28 8.89 4.29
C ALA A 218 -17.91 7.83 5.35
N GLN A 219 -18.30 6.57 5.13
CA GLN A 219 -17.98 5.46 6.03
C GLN A 219 -16.47 5.20 6.09
N ASN A 220 -15.77 5.17 4.94
CA ASN A 220 -14.31 5.01 4.92
C ASN A 220 -13.61 6.17 5.64
N ILE A 221 -14.09 7.39 5.46
CA ILE A 221 -13.56 8.57 6.16
C ILE A 221 -13.74 8.40 7.67
N ALA A 222 -14.91 7.94 8.12
CA ALA A 222 -15.20 7.71 9.53
C ALA A 222 -14.30 6.62 10.14
N PHE A 223 -14.08 5.49 9.46
CA PHE A 223 -13.16 4.45 9.91
C PHE A 223 -11.72 4.96 10.02
N ASN A 224 -11.26 5.73 9.05
CA ASN A 224 -9.93 6.33 9.10
C ASN A 224 -9.82 7.33 10.25
N GLU A 225 -10.90 8.07 10.58
CA GLU A 225 -10.91 8.97 11.72
C GLU A 225 -10.81 8.21 13.04
N VAL A 226 -11.55 7.12 13.23
CA VAL A 226 -11.42 6.25 14.41
C VAL A 226 -9.98 5.76 14.57
N ALA A 227 -9.35 5.31 13.48
CA ALA A 227 -7.96 4.86 13.51
C ALA A 227 -6.98 5.98 13.89
N ARG A 228 -7.16 7.19 13.34
CA ARG A 228 -6.35 8.37 13.71
C ARG A 228 -6.54 8.74 15.20
N GLN A 229 -7.79 8.83 15.66
CA GLN A 229 -8.09 9.17 17.04
C GLN A 229 -7.54 8.13 18.03
N SER A 230 -7.52 6.86 17.66
CA SER A 230 -6.88 5.80 18.46
C SER A 230 -5.40 6.08 18.69
N ILE A 231 -4.69 6.54 17.66
CA ILE A 231 -3.27 6.89 17.78
C ILE A 231 -3.07 8.21 18.53
N LEU A 232 -3.85 9.23 18.20
CA LEU A 232 -3.72 10.56 18.81
C LEU A 232 -4.04 10.55 20.31
N SER A 233 -4.95 9.69 20.76
CA SER A 233 -5.33 9.56 22.17
C SER A 233 -4.37 8.66 22.98
N ASP A 234 -3.41 7.99 22.34
CA ASP A 234 -2.41 7.21 23.06
C ASP A 234 -1.47 8.15 23.85
N PRO A 235 -1.33 7.99 25.18
CA PRO A 235 -0.42 8.83 25.98
C PRO A 235 1.03 8.83 25.48
N ASP A 236 1.46 7.73 24.86
CA ASP A 236 2.82 7.62 24.33
C ASP A 236 2.99 8.25 22.92
N PHE A 237 1.90 8.79 22.33
CA PHE A 237 1.97 9.57 21.11
C PHE A 237 2.69 10.91 21.31
N CYS A 238 2.58 11.50 22.52
CA CYS A 238 3.29 12.71 22.92
C CYS A 238 3.13 13.86 21.91
N GLU A 239 1.92 14.11 21.45
CA GLU A 239 1.61 15.15 20.44
C GLU A 239 2.45 15.01 19.14
N GLY A 240 2.81 13.78 18.78
CA GLY A 240 3.63 13.45 17.63
C GLY A 240 5.14 13.47 17.87
N ARG A 241 5.60 13.84 19.08
CA ARG A 241 7.02 13.90 19.46
C ARG A 241 7.53 12.63 20.14
N TYR A 242 6.84 11.51 19.94
CA TYR A 242 7.15 10.23 20.58
C TYR A 242 8.59 9.75 20.29
N ILE A 243 9.14 10.05 19.10
CA ILE A 243 10.53 9.68 18.74
C ILE A 243 11.53 10.40 19.65
N GLU A 244 11.37 11.70 19.85
CA GLU A 244 12.24 12.52 20.72
C GLU A 244 12.20 12.03 22.19
N GLN A 245 11.09 11.41 22.58
CA GLN A 245 10.89 10.87 23.93
C GLN A 245 11.22 9.38 24.04
N GLY A 246 11.69 8.74 22.99
CA GLY A 246 12.00 7.31 22.98
C GLY A 246 10.77 6.42 23.18
N LYS A 247 9.57 6.91 22.83
CA LYS A 247 8.29 6.22 23.02
C LYS A 247 7.72 5.71 21.70
N ILE A 248 6.73 4.84 21.79
CA ILE A 248 5.95 4.35 20.65
C ILE A 248 4.49 4.27 21.08
N PRO A 249 3.54 4.90 20.36
CA PRO A 249 2.10 4.86 20.68
C PRO A 249 1.50 3.49 20.34
N LYS A 250 1.97 2.46 21.02
CA LYS A 250 1.71 1.05 20.70
C LYS A 250 0.24 0.69 20.81
N ARG A 251 -0.46 1.20 21.83
CA ARG A 251 -1.89 0.91 22.04
C ARG A 251 -2.73 1.50 20.91
N GLY A 252 -2.48 2.75 20.56
CA GLY A 252 -3.17 3.44 19.49
C GLY A 252 -2.94 2.78 18.13
N LEU A 253 -1.69 2.37 17.85
CA LEU A 253 -1.34 1.65 16.63
C LEU A 253 -2.04 0.28 16.54
N ILE A 254 -2.13 -0.46 17.66
CA ILE A 254 -2.85 -1.74 17.71
C ILE A 254 -4.33 -1.50 17.40
N LEU A 255 -4.99 -0.56 18.07
CA LEU A 255 -6.42 -0.27 17.81
C LEU A 255 -6.67 0.17 16.38
N ALA A 256 -5.83 1.05 15.83
CA ALA A 256 -5.91 1.45 14.43
C ALA A 256 -5.78 0.24 13.47
N ARG A 257 -4.89 -0.70 13.79
CA ARG A 257 -4.73 -1.94 13.02
C ARG A 257 -5.94 -2.86 13.10
N MET A 258 -6.55 -2.96 14.30
CA MET A 258 -7.78 -3.73 14.51
C MET A 258 -8.92 -3.18 13.63
N VAL A 259 -9.12 -1.86 13.61
CA VAL A 259 -10.10 -1.22 12.71
C VAL A 259 -9.82 -1.59 11.25
N GLY A 260 -8.56 -1.55 10.83
CA GLY A 260 -8.16 -1.97 9.47
C GLY A 260 -8.56 -3.42 9.17
N HIS A 261 -8.31 -4.35 10.07
CA HIS A 261 -8.68 -5.75 9.87
C HIS A 261 -10.19 -5.95 9.69
N ILE A 262 -10.99 -5.33 10.56
CA ILE A 262 -12.46 -5.44 10.53
C ILE A 262 -13.03 -4.83 9.24
N THR A 263 -12.43 -3.76 8.72
CA THR A 263 -12.97 -3.02 7.57
C THR A 263 -12.45 -3.53 6.23
N TYR A 264 -11.35 -4.29 6.20
CA TYR A 264 -10.75 -4.80 4.95
C TYR A 264 -11.25 -6.19 4.57
N LEU A 265 -11.75 -6.97 5.54
CA LEU A 265 -12.27 -8.30 5.31
C LEU A 265 -13.79 -8.27 5.25
N THR A 266 -14.39 -9.13 4.43
CA THR A 266 -15.84 -9.39 4.47
C THR A 266 -16.18 -10.19 5.72
N ASP A 267 -17.44 -10.12 6.17
CA ASP A 267 -17.93 -10.95 7.28
C ASP A 267 -17.69 -12.44 7.02
N GLU A 268 -17.94 -12.90 5.78
CA GLU A 268 -17.69 -14.28 5.38
C GLU A 268 -16.20 -14.65 5.47
N ALA A 269 -15.29 -13.77 4.99
CA ALA A 269 -13.86 -14.01 5.09
C ALA A 269 -13.38 -14.04 6.56
N MET A 270 -13.93 -13.18 7.41
CA MET A 270 -13.67 -13.20 8.86
C MET A 270 -14.15 -14.51 9.49
N ARG A 271 -15.38 -14.94 9.14
CA ARG A 271 -15.97 -16.18 9.65
C ARG A 271 -15.17 -17.41 9.22
N VAL A 272 -14.74 -17.46 7.96
CA VAL A 272 -13.94 -18.58 7.43
C VAL A 272 -12.56 -18.62 8.06
N LYS A 273 -11.93 -17.46 8.25
CA LYS A 273 -10.55 -17.36 8.73
C LYS A 273 -10.42 -17.59 10.24
N PHE A 274 -11.36 -17.08 11.03
CA PHE A 274 -11.25 -17.08 12.50
C PHE A 274 -12.35 -17.90 13.18
N GLY A 275 -13.57 -17.91 12.62
CA GLY A 275 -14.72 -18.62 13.18
C GLY A 275 -15.04 -18.20 14.62
N ARG A 276 -15.56 -19.16 15.39
CA ARG A 276 -15.75 -19.07 16.84
C ARG A 276 -14.96 -20.14 17.59
N ASP A 277 -13.89 -20.60 17.00
CA ASP A 277 -13.08 -21.64 17.60
C ASP A 277 -12.31 -21.09 18.81
N LEU A 278 -12.26 -21.93 19.87
CA LEU A 278 -11.53 -21.57 21.08
C LEU A 278 -10.04 -21.75 20.85
N LYS A 279 -9.27 -20.74 21.10
CA LYS A 279 -7.83 -20.83 21.05
C LYS A 279 -7.34 -21.88 22.05
N ALA A 280 -6.64 -22.89 21.55
CA ALA A 280 -6.13 -24.02 22.34
C ALA A 280 -7.20 -24.80 23.14
N GLY A 281 -8.48 -24.77 22.71
CA GLY A 281 -9.57 -25.52 23.35
C GLY A 281 -9.91 -25.10 24.78
N LYS A 282 -9.45 -23.92 25.24
CA LYS A 282 -9.71 -23.43 26.61
C LYS A 282 -10.89 -22.48 26.64
N LEU A 283 -11.83 -22.71 27.55
CA LEU A 283 -12.92 -21.79 27.90
C LEU A 283 -12.34 -20.56 28.63
N MET A 284 -11.93 -19.56 27.86
CA MET A 284 -11.55 -18.22 28.33
C MET A 284 -12.16 -17.21 27.39
N PHE A 285 -12.22 -15.92 27.77
CA PHE A 285 -12.59 -14.84 26.82
C PHE A 285 -11.49 -14.62 25.79
N ASN A 286 -11.22 -15.66 24.95
CA ASN A 286 -10.10 -15.70 24.03
C ASN A 286 -10.52 -16.49 22.79
N TYR A 287 -11.31 -15.87 21.92
CA TYR A 287 -11.53 -16.38 20.57
C TYR A 287 -10.32 -16.08 19.69
N ASP A 288 -10.06 -16.90 18.69
CA ASP A 288 -8.94 -16.69 17.76
C ASP A 288 -8.94 -15.30 17.10
N VAL A 289 -10.13 -14.78 16.76
CA VAL A 289 -10.29 -13.45 16.21
C VAL A 289 -9.77 -12.34 17.12
N GLU A 290 -9.85 -12.49 18.45
CA GLU A 290 -9.39 -11.48 19.42
C GLU A 290 -7.87 -11.33 19.47
N PHE A 291 -7.12 -12.33 18.98
CA PHE A 291 -5.67 -12.31 18.92
C PHE A 291 -5.09 -11.95 17.56
N GLN A 292 -5.90 -12.03 16.52
CA GLN A 292 -5.47 -11.82 15.15
C GLN A 292 -5.82 -10.42 14.61
N VAL A 293 -6.75 -9.75 15.29
CA VAL A 293 -7.22 -8.40 14.93
C VAL A 293 -6.30 -7.30 15.46
#